data_5b5eacddaa686818c6c2d7370a5eb1a7
#
_entry.id   5b5eacddaa686818c6c2d7370a5eb1a7
#
_cell.length_a   1.000
_cell.length_b   1.000
_cell.length_c   1.000
_cell.angle_alpha   90.00
_cell.angle_beta   90.00
_cell.angle_gamma   90.00
#
_symmetry.space_group_name_H-M   'P 1'
#
loop_
_entity.id
_entity.type
_entity.pdbx_description
1 polymer ?
#
loop_
_entity_poly.entity_id
_entity_poly.type
_entity_poly.pdbx_seq_one_letter_code
_entity_poly.pdbx_strand_id
1 'polypeptide(L)'
;MGVKKIDKKGVGDVLLYTLTHCTYCNNLKQALSNLKVPYREVDVDQNEYMGDWIERNLKTESYPVIHFTKRPGEDLYILPSSNLDKLGSNRIFNTIEEALEILLSYYYEI
;
A
#
# COMPACT_ATOMS: atom_id res chain seq x y z
N MET A 1 -15.41 25.47 10.93
CA MET A 1 -15.35 24.93 10.70
C MET A 1 -14.90 24.44 10.29
N GLY A 2 -14.69 24.26 10.01
CA GLY A 2 -14.51 23.77 9.39
C GLY A 2 -14.09 22.97 9.50
N VAL A 3 -13.89 22.80 9.85
CA VAL A 3 -13.52 21.86 10.02
C VAL A 3 -13.85 20.88 9.73
N LYS A 4 -14.55 20.70 9.33
CA LYS A 4 -14.94 19.75 9.05
C LYS A 4 -14.26 19.04 8.27
N LYS A 5 -13.79 19.36 7.62
CA LYS A 5 -13.13 18.84 6.89
C LYS A 5 -12.26 18.01 7.37
N ILE A 6 -11.97 18.31 8.26
CA ILE A 6 -11.15 17.56 8.86
C ILE A 6 -11.61 16.30 9.02
N ASP A 7 -12.75 16.15 8.93
CA ASP A 7 -13.30 14.97 9.10
C ASP A 7 -13.38 14.20 7.92
N LYS A 8 -12.63 14.50 6.91
CA LYS A 8 -12.61 13.69 5.80
C LYS A 8 -12.16 12.38 6.23
N LYS A 9 -13.00 11.41 6.21
CA LYS A 9 -12.66 10.11 6.60
C LYS A 9 -12.15 9.39 5.46
N GLY A 10 -11.20 8.56 5.68
CA GLY A 10 -10.74 7.66 4.65
C GLY A 10 -11.75 6.59 4.40
N VAL A 11 -11.74 6.04 3.19
CA VAL A 11 -12.61 4.94 2.87
C VAL A 11 -11.77 3.81 2.36
N GLY A 12 -12.15 2.60 2.68
CA GLY A 12 -11.45 1.42 2.21
C GLY A 12 -10.49 0.87 3.25
N ASP A 13 -9.85 -0.21 2.88
CA ASP A 13 -8.92 -0.92 3.74
C ASP A 13 -7.53 -0.89 3.14
N VAL A 14 -6.55 -0.68 3.99
CA VAL A 14 -5.14 -0.64 3.59
C VAL A 14 -4.46 -1.87 4.17
N LEU A 15 -3.85 -2.67 3.31
CA LEU A 15 -3.09 -3.83 3.75
C LEU A 15 -1.69 -3.71 3.17
N LEU A 16 -0.69 -3.85 4.02
CA LEU A 16 0.69 -3.77 3.61
C LEU A 16 1.31 -5.14 3.61
N TYR A 17 2.02 -5.47 2.53
CA TYR A 17 2.84 -6.67 2.52
C TYR A 17 4.27 -6.21 2.71
N THR A 18 4.94 -6.78 3.68
CA THR A 18 6.25 -6.31 4.08
C THR A 18 7.21 -7.46 4.24
N LEU A 19 8.46 -7.13 4.49
CA LEU A 19 9.47 -8.12 4.84
C LEU A 19 10.00 -7.80 6.22
N THR A 20 10.52 -8.80 6.89
CA THR A 20 11.23 -8.59 8.13
C THR A 20 12.49 -7.78 7.80
N HIS A 21 12.86 -6.87 8.63
CA HIS A 21 14.06 -6.04 8.43
C HIS A 21 14.01 -5.23 7.13
N CYS A 22 12.90 -4.63 6.86
CA CYS A 22 12.73 -3.84 5.65
C CYS A 22 12.62 -2.37 6.03
N THR A 23 13.65 -1.60 5.71
CA THR A 23 13.68 -0.18 6.06
C THR A 23 12.56 0.60 5.39
N TYR A 24 12.34 0.35 4.10
CA TYR A 24 11.27 1.07 3.39
C TYR A 24 9.91 0.71 3.93
N CYS A 25 9.73 -0.55 4.32
CA CYS A 25 8.46 -0.96 4.91
C CYS A 25 8.22 -0.24 6.23
N ASN A 26 9.27 -0.11 7.04
CA ASN A 26 9.15 0.57 8.31
C ASN A 26 8.88 2.05 8.12
N ASN A 27 9.49 2.66 7.13
CA ASN A 27 9.26 4.06 6.83
C ASN A 27 7.81 4.29 6.41
N LEU A 28 7.27 3.39 5.61
CA LEU A 28 5.89 3.51 5.19
C LEU A 28 4.94 3.34 6.38
N LYS A 29 5.21 2.37 7.24
CA LYS A 29 4.36 2.15 8.40
C LYS A 29 4.37 3.36 9.31
N GLN A 30 5.56 3.96 9.50
CA GLN A 30 5.68 5.12 10.34
C GLN A 30 4.87 6.29 9.76
N ALA A 31 4.96 6.49 8.46
CA ALA A 31 4.25 7.58 7.81
C ALA A 31 2.74 7.39 7.93
N LEU A 32 2.26 6.17 7.74
CA LEU A 32 0.83 5.92 7.86
C LEU A 32 0.35 6.14 9.27
N SER A 33 1.15 5.74 10.26
CA SER A 33 0.80 5.97 11.64
C SER A 33 0.75 7.46 11.95
N ASN A 34 1.71 8.21 11.44
CA ASN A 34 1.74 9.65 11.67
C ASN A 34 0.54 10.34 11.05
N LEU A 35 0.07 9.82 9.93
CA LEU A 35 -1.09 10.37 9.26
C LEU A 35 -2.40 9.80 9.77
N LYS A 36 -2.31 8.90 10.74
CA LYS A 36 -3.47 8.26 11.34
C LYS A 36 -4.31 7.50 10.33
N VAL A 37 -3.63 6.87 9.38
CA VAL A 37 -4.28 6.00 8.42
C VAL A 37 -4.15 4.58 8.94
N PRO A 38 -5.25 3.93 9.30
CA PRO A 38 -5.15 2.57 9.83
C PRO A 38 -4.76 1.59 8.73
N TYR A 39 -4.01 0.59 9.09
CA TYR A 39 -3.60 -0.41 8.12
C TYR A 39 -3.40 -1.74 8.82
N ARG A 40 -3.40 -2.80 8.03
CA ARG A 40 -3.02 -4.12 8.51
C ARG A 40 -1.74 -4.50 7.80
N GLU A 41 -1.04 -5.45 8.34
CA GLU A 41 0.26 -5.82 7.79
C GLU A 41 0.39 -7.33 7.70
N VAL A 42 0.97 -7.81 6.61
CA VAL A 42 1.36 -9.19 6.46
C VAL A 42 2.84 -9.19 6.14
N ASP A 43 3.62 -9.78 7.05
CA ASP A 43 5.06 -9.93 6.84
C ASP A 43 5.23 -11.21 6.05
N VAL A 44 5.62 -11.10 4.78
CA VAL A 44 5.67 -12.28 3.94
C VAL A 44 6.81 -13.22 4.30
N ASP A 45 7.78 -12.76 5.06
CA ASP A 45 8.80 -13.68 5.58
C ASP A 45 8.17 -14.63 6.58
N GLN A 46 7.04 -14.24 7.17
CA GLN A 46 6.33 -15.10 8.10
C GLN A 46 5.13 -15.75 7.42
N ASN A 47 4.92 -15.52 6.15
CA ASN A 47 3.77 -16.06 5.45
C ASN A 47 4.18 -16.39 4.02
N GLU A 48 4.76 -17.56 3.87
CA GLU A 48 5.33 -17.97 2.62
C GLU A 48 4.30 -18.05 1.50
N TYR A 49 3.12 -18.47 1.85
CA TYR A 49 2.05 -18.59 0.86
C TYR A 49 1.74 -17.23 0.23
N MET A 50 1.66 -16.19 1.05
CA MET A 50 1.37 -14.87 0.51
C MET A 50 2.54 -14.33 -0.30
N GLY A 51 3.76 -14.63 0.13
CA GLY A 51 4.93 -14.21 -0.64
C GLY A 51 4.90 -14.79 -2.03
N ASP A 52 4.60 -16.10 -2.12
CA ASP A 52 4.52 -16.75 -3.40
C ASP A 52 3.40 -16.17 -4.26
N TRP A 53 2.27 -15.90 -3.63
CA TRP A 53 1.14 -15.34 -4.34
C TRP A 53 1.50 -13.99 -4.97
N ILE A 54 2.18 -13.15 -4.18
CA ILE A 54 2.55 -11.82 -4.64
C ILE A 54 3.53 -11.90 -5.79
N GLU A 55 4.55 -12.73 -5.66
CA GLU A 55 5.53 -12.86 -6.72
C GLU A 55 4.89 -13.36 -8.01
N ARG A 56 3.99 -14.32 -7.87
CA ARG A 56 3.40 -14.93 -9.04
C ARG A 56 2.35 -14.05 -9.67
N ASN A 57 1.54 -13.39 -8.87
CA ASN A 57 0.42 -12.63 -9.41
C ASN A 57 0.69 -11.18 -9.62
N LEU A 58 1.57 -10.59 -8.84
CA LEU A 58 1.91 -9.18 -8.99
C LEU A 58 3.26 -9.00 -9.65
N LYS A 59 3.98 -10.08 -9.85
CA LYS A 59 5.26 -10.07 -10.54
C LYS A 59 6.26 -9.13 -9.91
N THR A 60 6.30 -9.10 -8.60
CA THR A 60 7.25 -8.27 -7.91
C THR A 60 7.91 -9.06 -6.80
N GLU A 61 9.20 -8.78 -6.57
CA GLU A 61 9.91 -9.36 -5.45
C GLU A 61 10.35 -8.25 -4.53
N SER A 62 9.88 -7.04 -4.75
CA SER A 62 10.27 -5.90 -3.94
C SER A 62 9.13 -5.46 -3.06
N TYR A 63 9.46 -4.91 -1.91
CA TYR A 63 8.47 -4.52 -0.92
C TYR A 63 8.81 -3.13 -0.39
N PRO A 64 7.87 -2.42 0.17
CA PRO A 64 6.52 -2.87 0.55
C PRO A 64 5.57 -2.86 -0.64
N VAL A 65 4.52 -3.66 -0.54
CA VAL A 65 3.43 -3.66 -1.51
C VAL A 65 2.20 -3.20 -0.76
N ILE A 66 1.47 -2.26 -1.33
CA ILE A 66 0.26 -1.75 -0.72
C ILE A 66 -0.94 -2.30 -1.47
N HIS A 67 -1.86 -2.89 -0.75
CA HIS A 67 -3.09 -3.39 -1.34
C HIS A 67 -4.22 -2.55 -0.75
N PHE A 68 -4.84 -1.75 -1.56
CA PHE A 68 -5.93 -0.90 -1.14
C PHE A 68 -7.23 -1.42 -1.70
N THR A 69 -8.20 -1.65 -0.83
CA THR A 69 -9.51 -2.12 -1.24
C THR A 69 -10.52 -1.05 -0.86
N LYS A 70 -11.07 -0.39 -1.84
CA LYS A 70 -12.02 0.66 -1.59
C LYS A 70 -13.38 0.06 -1.25
N ARG A 71 -13.80 -0.90 -2.02
CA ARG A 71 -15.01 -1.65 -1.76
C ARG A 71 -14.76 -3.02 -2.31
N PRO A 72 -15.56 -4.00 -1.93
CA PRO A 72 -15.35 -5.36 -2.43
C PRO A 72 -15.25 -5.35 -3.95
N GLY A 73 -14.21 -5.94 -4.45
CA GLY A 73 -14.00 -6.02 -5.88
C GLY A 73 -13.24 -4.85 -6.48
N GLU A 74 -13.00 -3.80 -5.72
CA GLU A 74 -12.25 -2.64 -6.23
C GLU A 74 -10.91 -2.61 -5.55
N ASP A 75 -9.98 -3.36 -6.07
CA ASP A 75 -8.66 -3.49 -5.49
C ASP A 75 -7.62 -2.76 -6.30
N LEU A 76 -6.71 -2.12 -5.61
CA LEU A 76 -5.59 -1.44 -6.24
C LEU A 76 -4.33 -1.92 -5.56
N TYR A 77 -3.33 -2.26 -6.36
CA TYR A 77 -2.03 -2.62 -5.81
C TYR A 77 -1.03 -1.54 -6.18
N ILE A 78 -0.28 -1.09 -5.19
CA ILE A 78 0.74 -0.06 -5.37
C ILE A 78 2.07 -0.75 -5.13
N LEU A 79 2.86 -0.85 -6.17
CA LEU A 79 4.05 -1.69 -6.19
C LEU A 79 5.33 -0.87 -6.33
N PRO A 80 6.42 -1.35 -5.75
CA PRO A 80 7.68 -0.66 -5.92
C PRO A 80 8.12 -0.74 -7.37
N SER A 81 8.77 0.32 -7.81
CA SER A 81 9.33 0.33 -9.13
C SER A 81 10.52 -0.61 -9.08
N SER A 82 10.51 -1.63 -9.86
CA SER A 82 11.63 -2.47 -9.95
C SER A 82 11.75 -2.67 -11.42
N ASN A 83 12.11 -3.70 -11.93
CA ASN A 83 12.22 -3.84 -13.32
C ASN A 83 11.00 -4.40 -13.92
N LEU A 84 9.88 -4.20 -13.31
CA LEU A 84 8.70 -4.81 -13.82
C LEU A 84 7.98 -3.96 -14.79
N ASP A 85 7.23 -4.60 -15.62
CA ASP A 85 6.45 -3.92 -16.58
C ASP A 85 5.19 -3.47 -16.00
N LYS A 86 4.38 -2.83 -16.77
CA LYS A 86 3.13 -2.41 -16.35
C LYS A 86 2.29 -3.53 -15.98
N LEU A 87 1.52 -3.44 -14.95
CA LEU A 87 0.68 -4.47 -14.45
C LEU A 87 -0.76 -4.05 -14.45
N GLY A 88 -1.25 -3.69 -15.58
CA GLY A 88 -2.65 -3.31 -15.71
C GLY A 88 -2.94 -2.04 -14.98
N SER A 89 -3.91 -2.06 -14.07
CA SER A 89 -4.30 -0.87 -13.35
C SER A 89 -3.48 -0.63 -12.11
N ASN A 90 -2.49 -1.44 -11.85
CA ASN A 90 -1.67 -1.24 -10.68
C ASN A 90 -0.83 0.01 -10.84
N ARG A 91 -0.40 0.56 -9.72
CA ARG A 91 0.42 1.75 -9.72
C ARG A 91 1.82 1.40 -9.25
N ILE A 92 2.77 2.16 -9.72
CA ILE A 92 4.18 1.91 -9.40
C ILE A 92 4.74 3.13 -8.70
N PHE A 93 5.49 2.93 -7.66
CA PHE A 93 6.10 4.05 -6.96
C PHE A 93 7.61 3.88 -6.90
N ASN A 94 8.33 5.00 -6.84
CA ASN A 94 9.77 4.99 -6.72
C ASN A 94 10.22 5.39 -5.32
N THR A 95 9.44 6.19 -4.64
CA THR A 95 9.79 6.60 -3.28
C THR A 95 8.59 6.38 -2.38
N ILE A 96 8.85 6.35 -1.08
CA ILE A 96 7.76 6.19 -0.12
C ILE A 96 6.79 7.37 -0.23
N GLU A 97 7.31 8.55 -0.51
CA GLU A 97 6.44 9.72 -0.67
C GLU A 97 5.49 9.52 -1.84
N GLU A 98 5.99 8.96 -2.94
CA GLU A 98 5.11 8.68 -4.07
C GLU A 98 4.06 7.65 -3.71
N ALA A 99 4.46 6.62 -2.98
CA ALA A 99 3.52 5.59 -2.57
C ALA A 99 2.40 6.21 -1.74
N LEU A 100 2.77 7.11 -0.83
CA LEU A 100 1.78 7.77 -0.01
C LEU A 100 0.85 8.66 -0.84
N GLU A 101 1.41 9.39 -1.79
CA GLU A 101 0.60 10.24 -2.64
C GLU A 101 -0.44 9.42 -3.40
N ILE A 102 -0.01 8.31 -3.95
CA ILE A 102 -0.92 7.47 -4.70
C ILE A 102 -2.00 6.92 -3.77
N LEU A 103 -1.59 6.37 -2.64
CA LEU A 103 -2.55 5.79 -1.72
C LEU A 103 -3.55 6.81 -1.23
N LEU A 104 -3.06 7.97 -0.79
CA LEU A 104 -3.95 8.97 -0.20
C LEU A 104 -4.91 9.56 -1.20
N SER A 105 -4.53 9.59 -2.47
CA SER A 105 -5.43 10.10 -3.48
C SER A 105 -6.65 9.21 -3.64
N TYR A 106 -6.51 7.92 -3.32
CA TYR A 106 -7.65 7.02 -3.38
C TYR A 106 -8.33 6.88 -2.03
N TYR A 107 -7.54 6.93 -0.96
CA TYR A 107 -8.06 6.75 0.38
C TYR A 107 -8.95 7.92 0.78
N TYR A 108 -8.50 9.13 0.51
CA TYR A 108 -9.29 10.31 0.80
C TYR A 108 -9.98 10.72 -0.49
N GLU A 109 -11.03 10.07 -0.79
CA GLU A 109 -11.73 10.38 -1.98
C GLU A 109 -12.50 11.64 -1.76
N ILE A 110 -12.39 12.57 -2.63
CA ILE A 110 -13.06 13.84 -2.45
C ILE A 110 -14.33 13.94 -3.21
#